data_6179cf391c7818e8a14496de0ee2c499
#
_entry.id   6179cf391c7818e8a14496de0ee2c499
#
_cell.length_a   1.000
_cell.length_b   1.000
_cell.length_c   1.000
_cell.angle_alpha   90.00
_cell.angle_beta   90.00
_cell.angle_gamma   90.00
#
_symmetry.space_group_name_H-M   'P 1'
#
loop_
_entity.id
_entity.type
_entity.pdbx_description
1 polymer ?
#
loop_
_entity_poly.entity_id
_entity_poly.type
_entity_poly.pdbx_seq_one_letter_code
_entity_poly.pdbx_strand_id
1 'polypeptide(L)'
;MKKNILFLILLLTGYSVYGQDKKGIPINISYYGETLIHPGIEIGYENTFFKSFNFTVGMGTYIHQRNHVGFFVNTGINWRNTFPIGYSMEFGLGLGYLHTWEHGGDAYIVNDSGNVSVKPKYGRSHFMPIVKLGLLGWDFRKKTDIPLRINTDIVFFGQYPFNNYILPHVALKFGATYYFQGDLEG
;
A
#
# COMPACT_ATOMS: atom_id res chain seq x y z
N MET A 1 -25.35 9.90 8.31
CA MET A 1 -24.11 9.63 7.56
C MET A 1 -23.36 8.37 8.01
N LYS A 2 -23.16 8.09 9.31
CA LYS A 2 -22.39 6.90 9.78
C LYS A 2 -22.99 5.54 9.36
N LYS A 3 -24.33 5.40 9.28
CA LYS A 3 -24.98 4.13 8.89
C LYS A 3 -24.76 3.74 7.42
N ASN A 4 -24.60 4.72 6.53
CA ASN A 4 -24.42 4.45 5.10
C ASN A 4 -23.01 3.98 4.76
N ILE A 5 -22.00 4.40 5.55
CA ILE A 5 -20.61 3.96 5.39
C ILE A 5 -20.46 2.49 5.81
N LEU A 6 -21.13 2.09 6.91
CA LEU A 6 -21.12 0.69 7.36
C LEU A 6 -21.79 -0.24 6.34
N PHE A 7 -22.90 0.20 5.72
CA PHE A 7 -23.59 -0.54 4.67
C PHE A 7 -22.75 -0.68 3.40
N LEU A 8 -22.01 0.37 3.02
CA LEU A 8 -21.07 0.33 1.87
C LEU A 8 -19.91 -0.64 2.13
N ILE A 9 -19.35 -0.65 3.34
CA ILE A 9 -18.31 -1.60 3.75
C ILE A 9 -18.84 -3.04 3.72
N LEU A 10 -20.03 -3.29 4.24
CA LEU A 10 -20.69 -4.60 4.21
C LEU A 10 -21.02 -5.06 2.78
N LEU A 11 -21.44 -4.17 1.89
CA LEU A 11 -21.63 -4.47 0.47
C LEU A 11 -20.31 -4.85 -0.22
N LEU A 12 -19.25 -4.12 0.03
CA LEU A 12 -17.91 -4.40 -0.53
C LEU A 12 -17.33 -5.72 -0.02
N THR A 13 -17.58 -6.08 1.24
CA THR A 13 -17.15 -7.38 1.80
C THR A 13 -18.04 -8.54 1.36
N GLY A 14 -19.34 -8.33 1.18
CA GLY A 14 -20.28 -9.37 0.76
C GLY A 14 -20.09 -9.86 -0.68
N TYR A 15 -19.65 -8.99 -1.60
CA TYR A 15 -19.37 -9.38 -2.99
C TYR A 15 -18.09 -10.22 -3.15
N SER A 16 -17.22 -10.22 -2.18
CA SER A 16 -15.94 -10.96 -2.22
C SER A 16 -16.10 -12.47 -2.04
N VAL A 17 -17.26 -12.94 -1.59
CA VAL A 17 -17.47 -14.36 -1.23
C VAL A 17 -17.88 -15.24 -2.43
N TYR A 18 -18.39 -14.66 -3.52
CA TYR A 18 -19.04 -15.42 -4.60
C TYR A 18 -18.13 -15.80 -5.79
N GLY A 19 -16.82 -15.64 -5.73
CA GLY A 19 -15.94 -15.89 -6.87
C GLY A 19 -14.64 -16.66 -6.57
N GLN A 20 -14.50 -17.25 -5.40
CA GLN A 20 -13.29 -17.97 -5.03
C GLN A 20 -13.33 -19.43 -5.49
N ASP A 21 -12.79 -19.71 -6.68
CA ASP A 21 -12.04 -20.97 -6.84
C ASP A 21 -11.08 -21.09 -5.65
N LYS A 22 -10.88 -22.28 -5.09
CA LYS A 22 -10.03 -22.67 -3.92
C LYS A 22 -8.66 -21.96 -3.80
N LYS A 23 -8.67 -20.63 -3.87
CA LYS A 23 -7.48 -19.78 -3.79
C LYS A 23 -7.42 -19.27 -2.37
N GLY A 24 -6.41 -19.72 -1.63
CA GLY A 24 -6.15 -19.31 -0.27
C GLY A 24 -6.10 -17.79 -0.08
N ILE A 25 -6.12 -17.33 1.16
CA ILE A 25 -6.04 -15.91 1.52
C ILE A 25 -4.66 -15.37 1.14
N PRO A 26 -4.55 -14.45 0.17
CA PRO A 26 -3.29 -13.90 -0.29
C PRO A 26 -2.82 -12.77 0.62
N ILE A 27 -1.74 -12.99 1.34
CA ILE A 27 -1.06 -11.97 2.14
C ILE A 27 0.26 -11.63 1.48
N ASN A 28 0.48 -10.35 1.24
CA ASN A 28 1.71 -9.82 0.69
C ASN A 28 2.55 -9.18 1.80
N ILE A 29 3.85 -9.46 1.80
CA ILE A 29 4.84 -8.75 2.61
C ILE A 29 5.88 -8.20 1.65
N SER A 30 6.20 -6.92 1.78
CA SER A 30 7.10 -6.24 0.84
C SER A 30 8.09 -5.34 1.56
N TYR A 31 9.31 -5.32 1.08
CA TYR A 31 10.18 -4.17 1.26
C TYR A 31 9.59 -2.98 0.50
N TYR A 32 9.59 -1.81 1.11
CA TYR A 32 9.11 -0.57 0.53
C TYR A 32 10.20 0.49 0.61
N GLY A 33 10.93 0.68 -0.48
CA GLY A 33 12.04 1.63 -0.58
C GLY A 33 11.55 2.99 -1.07
N GLU A 34 11.10 3.86 -0.16
CA GLU A 34 10.73 5.23 -0.52
C GLU A 34 11.97 5.98 -1.02
N THR A 35 11.84 6.68 -2.16
CA THR A 35 12.97 7.35 -2.87
C THR A 35 14.18 6.41 -3.06
N LEU A 36 13.94 5.09 -3.17
CA LEU A 36 14.90 3.99 -3.36
C LEU A 36 15.81 3.70 -2.15
N ILE A 37 16.13 4.68 -1.33
CA ILE A 37 17.11 4.60 -0.25
C ILE A 37 16.52 4.65 1.16
N HIS A 38 15.23 4.96 1.30
CA HIS A 38 14.56 5.03 2.59
C HIS A 38 13.84 3.71 2.85
N PRO A 39 14.39 2.84 3.72
CA PRO A 39 13.84 1.52 3.93
C PRO A 39 12.48 1.58 4.61
N GLY A 40 11.62 0.69 4.20
CA GLY A 40 10.29 0.50 4.76
C GLY A 40 9.80 -0.91 4.56
N ILE A 41 8.66 -1.20 5.15
CA ILE A 41 7.94 -2.45 5.02
C ILE A 41 6.47 -2.19 4.77
N GLU A 42 5.85 -3.02 3.95
CA GLU A 42 4.40 -3.02 3.72
C GLU A 42 3.85 -4.43 3.88
N ILE A 43 2.71 -4.53 4.56
CA ILE A 43 1.89 -5.74 4.60
C ILE A 43 0.60 -5.43 3.86
N GLY A 44 0.17 -6.34 2.98
CA GLY A 44 -1.01 -6.14 2.17
C GLY A 44 -1.83 -7.41 1.99
N TYR A 45 -3.09 -7.19 1.65
CA TYR A 45 -4.03 -8.20 1.19
C TYR A 45 -4.42 -7.89 -0.25
N GLU A 46 -4.58 -8.92 -1.07
CA GLU A 46 -5.11 -8.76 -2.43
C GLU A 46 -6.29 -9.71 -2.66
N ASN A 47 -7.26 -9.29 -3.47
CA ASN A 47 -8.36 -10.14 -3.90
C ASN A 47 -8.60 -9.96 -5.39
N THR A 48 -8.62 -11.06 -6.12
CA THR A 48 -8.96 -11.06 -7.56
C THR A 48 -10.48 -11.14 -7.69
N PHE A 49 -11.10 -10.08 -8.20
CA PHE A 49 -12.56 -10.02 -8.35
C PHE A 49 -13.04 -10.21 -9.79
N PHE A 50 -12.16 -10.00 -10.78
CA PHE A 50 -12.51 -10.24 -12.17
C PHE A 50 -11.26 -10.58 -12.98
N LYS A 51 -11.19 -11.79 -13.58
CA LYS A 51 -10.10 -12.29 -14.43
C LYS A 51 -8.69 -11.76 -14.10
N SER A 52 -8.38 -10.56 -14.61
CA SER A 52 -7.08 -9.88 -14.46
C SER A 52 -7.10 -8.71 -13.49
N PHE A 53 -8.25 -8.41 -12.87
CA PHE A 53 -8.37 -7.28 -11.93
C PHE A 53 -8.32 -7.74 -10.48
N ASN A 54 -7.49 -7.06 -9.71
CA ASN A 54 -7.30 -7.31 -8.30
C ASN A 54 -7.56 -6.04 -7.51
N PHE A 55 -8.24 -6.18 -6.38
CA PHE A 55 -8.32 -5.16 -5.36
C PHE A 55 -7.23 -5.41 -4.32
N THR A 56 -6.55 -4.36 -3.89
CA THR A 56 -5.50 -4.45 -2.87
C THR A 56 -5.78 -3.49 -1.73
N VAL A 57 -5.43 -3.92 -0.52
CA VAL A 57 -5.35 -3.08 0.68
C VAL A 57 -4.00 -3.33 1.32
N GLY A 58 -3.32 -2.28 1.71
CA GLY A 58 -2.01 -2.37 2.34
C GLY A 58 -1.82 -1.36 3.46
N MET A 59 -0.91 -1.66 4.34
CA MET A 59 -0.40 -0.74 5.34
C MET A 59 1.11 -0.91 5.46
N GLY A 60 1.80 0.18 5.71
CA GLY A 60 3.24 0.13 5.80
C GLY A 60 3.85 1.34 6.47
N THR A 61 5.15 1.27 6.61
CA THR A 61 5.97 2.35 7.17
C THR A 61 7.28 2.43 6.43
N TYR A 62 7.86 3.62 6.38
CA TYR A 62 9.20 3.85 5.89
C TYR A 62 9.94 4.88 6.76
N ILE A 63 11.26 4.83 6.74
CA ILE A 63 12.11 5.70 7.54
C ILE A 63 12.97 6.53 6.60
N HIS A 64 12.69 7.82 6.53
CA HIS A 64 13.57 8.80 5.92
C HIS A 64 14.57 9.29 6.97
N GLN A 65 15.77 8.71 6.96
CA GLN A 65 16.82 9.06 7.92
C GLN A 65 17.04 10.57 7.94
N ARG A 66 17.07 11.19 9.12
CA ARG A 66 17.25 12.63 9.37
C ARG A 66 16.07 13.54 9.03
N ASN A 67 14.95 13.02 8.52
CA ASN A 67 13.82 13.87 8.16
C ASN A 67 12.54 13.42 8.85
N HIS A 68 11.96 12.27 8.49
CA HIS A 68 10.68 11.83 9.04
C HIS A 68 10.51 10.30 8.97
N VAL A 69 9.54 9.81 9.73
CA VAL A 69 8.97 8.47 9.56
C VAL A 69 7.61 8.64 8.90
N GLY A 70 7.32 7.85 7.88
CA GLY A 70 6.01 7.77 7.27
C GLY A 70 5.31 6.48 7.65
N PHE A 71 4.02 6.58 8.01
CA PHE A 71 3.08 5.45 8.09
C PHE A 71 1.99 5.67 7.06
N PHE A 72 1.64 4.64 6.31
CA PHE A 72 0.60 4.74 5.31
C PHE A 72 -0.35 3.56 5.33
N VAL A 73 -1.59 3.84 4.90
CA VAL A 73 -2.59 2.83 4.54
C VAL A 73 -3.04 3.16 3.12
N ASN A 74 -3.10 2.14 2.27
CA ASN A 74 -3.47 2.32 0.88
C ASN A 74 -4.49 1.28 0.42
N THR A 75 -5.18 1.61 -0.65
CA THR A 75 -6.05 0.70 -1.39
C THR A 75 -5.92 0.98 -2.88
N GLY A 76 -6.12 -0.03 -3.70
CA GLY A 76 -6.01 0.14 -5.13
C GLY A 76 -6.67 -0.97 -5.94
N ILE A 77 -6.84 -0.67 -7.23
CA ILE A 77 -7.27 -1.61 -8.24
C ILE A 77 -6.10 -1.81 -9.19
N ASN A 78 -5.74 -3.06 -9.42
CA ASN A 78 -4.63 -3.41 -10.28
C ASN A 78 -5.12 -4.33 -11.39
N TRP A 79 -4.68 -4.07 -12.59
CA TRP A 79 -4.76 -5.00 -13.70
C TRP A 79 -3.47 -5.82 -13.75
N ARG A 80 -3.60 -7.15 -13.68
CA ARG A 80 -2.48 -8.09 -13.73
C ARG A 80 -2.66 -9.05 -14.89
N ASN A 81 -1.66 -9.14 -15.74
CA ASN A 81 -1.56 -10.18 -16.76
C ASN A 81 -0.49 -11.21 -16.34
N THR A 82 -0.90 -12.45 -16.18
CA THR A 82 0.00 -13.57 -15.82
C THR A 82 0.10 -14.54 -17.00
N PHE A 83 1.29 -14.68 -17.53
CA PHE A 83 1.59 -15.58 -18.64
C PHE A 83 1.65 -17.05 -18.18
N PRO A 84 1.48 -18.03 -19.10
CA PRO A 84 1.52 -19.45 -18.74
C PRO A 84 2.84 -19.90 -18.08
N ILE A 85 3.94 -19.22 -18.38
CA ILE A 85 5.26 -19.49 -17.77
C ILE A 85 5.38 -19.05 -16.31
N GLY A 86 4.35 -18.36 -15.78
CA GLY A 86 4.34 -17.79 -14.41
C GLY A 86 4.77 -16.33 -14.32
N TYR A 87 5.39 -15.78 -15.37
CA TYR A 87 5.73 -14.35 -15.41
C TYR A 87 4.47 -13.48 -15.38
N SER A 88 4.51 -12.38 -14.66
CA SER A 88 3.39 -11.45 -14.59
C SER A 88 3.82 -9.99 -14.64
N MET A 89 2.96 -9.18 -15.27
CA MET A 89 3.06 -7.73 -15.30
C MET A 89 1.82 -7.14 -14.63
N GLU A 90 1.97 -6.02 -13.97
CA GLU A 90 0.88 -5.38 -13.24
C GLU A 90 0.89 -3.86 -13.43
N PHE A 91 -0.30 -3.30 -13.61
CA PHE A 91 -0.54 -1.85 -13.58
C PHE A 91 -1.63 -1.56 -12.55
N GLY A 92 -1.42 -0.58 -11.68
CA GLY A 92 -2.36 -0.27 -10.63
C GLY A 92 -2.57 1.22 -10.43
N LEU A 93 -3.80 1.55 -10.00
CA LEU A 93 -4.18 2.87 -9.53
C LEU A 93 -4.72 2.74 -8.11
N GLY A 94 -4.32 3.63 -7.23
CA GLY A 94 -4.70 3.57 -5.84
C GLY A 94 -4.78 4.93 -5.16
N LEU A 95 -5.29 4.86 -3.95
CA LEU A 95 -5.41 5.99 -3.04
C LEU A 95 -4.95 5.54 -1.66
N GLY A 96 -4.37 6.45 -0.91
CA GLY A 96 -3.92 6.15 0.45
C GLY A 96 -4.00 7.35 1.37
N TYR A 97 -3.77 7.06 2.62
CA TYR A 97 -3.52 8.00 3.69
C TYR A 97 -2.08 7.83 4.14
N LEU A 98 -1.33 8.92 4.22
CA LEU A 98 0.03 8.96 4.70
C LEU A 98 0.10 9.90 5.91
N HIS A 99 0.67 9.42 7.00
CA HIS A 99 0.99 10.23 8.16
C HIS A 99 2.51 10.28 8.36
N THR A 100 3.06 11.48 8.49
CA THR A 100 4.50 11.68 8.66
C THR A 100 4.81 12.32 9.99
N TRP A 101 5.78 11.75 10.73
CA TRP A 101 6.34 12.32 11.95
C TRP A 101 7.75 12.83 11.68
N GLU A 102 7.99 14.10 11.92
CA GLU A 102 9.31 14.71 11.73
C GLU A 102 10.32 14.16 12.73
N HIS A 103 11.49 13.75 12.23
CA HIS A 103 12.67 13.46 13.06
C HIS A 103 13.44 14.76 13.23
N GLY A 104 13.82 15.09 14.47
CA GLY A 104 14.68 16.24 14.73
C GLY A 104 14.35 16.94 16.04
N GLY A 105 15.12 18.00 16.29
CA GLY A 105 14.98 18.85 17.46
C GLY A 105 13.61 19.53 17.54
N ASP A 106 13.35 20.18 18.64
CA ASP A 106 12.09 20.90 18.85
C ASP A 106 11.94 22.03 17.83
N ALA A 107 10.82 22.04 17.12
CA ALA A 107 10.44 23.19 16.30
C ALA A 107 9.82 24.25 17.23
N TYR A 108 10.19 25.50 17.04
CA TYR A 108 9.67 26.59 17.82
C TYR A 108 8.72 27.42 16.99
N ILE A 109 7.64 27.87 17.63
CA ILE A 109 6.69 28.84 17.06
C ILE A 109 6.93 30.15 17.81
N VAL A 110 7.14 31.23 17.09
CA VAL A 110 7.15 32.58 17.60
C VAL A 110 5.76 33.15 17.30
N ASN A 111 5.01 33.53 18.35
CA ASN A 111 3.72 34.18 18.17
C ASN A 111 3.92 35.69 17.89
N ASP A 112 2.84 36.39 17.53
CA ASP A 112 2.86 37.82 17.19
C ASP A 112 3.35 38.71 18.33
N SER A 113 3.34 38.21 19.55
CA SER A 113 3.85 38.91 20.76
C SER A 113 5.34 38.63 21.03
N GLY A 114 6.03 37.91 20.14
CA GLY A 114 7.45 37.56 20.29
C GLY A 114 7.74 36.39 21.25
N ASN A 115 6.71 35.75 21.83
CA ASN A 115 6.92 34.62 22.73
C ASN A 115 7.25 33.37 21.94
N VAL A 116 8.30 32.67 22.38
CA VAL A 116 8.75 31.39 21.78
C VAL A 116 8.11 30.23 22.53
N SER A 117 7.42 29.37 21.82
CA SER A 117 6.86 28.11 22.34
C SER A 117 7.30 26.91 21.51
N VAL A 118 7.40 25.74 22.15
CA VAL A 118 7.72 24.48 21.45
C VAL A 118 6.50 24.05 20.64
N LYS A 119 6.68 23.80 19.35
CA LYS A 119 5.64 23.29 18.49
C LYS A 119 5.35 21.81 18.83
N PRO A 120 4.10 21.45 19.11
CA PRO A 120 3.75 20.03 19.32
C PRO A 120 4.05 19.17 18.08
N LYS A 121 4.67 18.02 18.27
CA LYS A 121 5.06 17.07 17.19
C LYS A 121 3.94 16.09 16.87
N TYR A 122 2.78 16.57 16.45
CA TYR A 122 1.64 15.70 16.10
C TYR A 122 1.78 14.99 14.76
N GLY A 123 2.83 15.29 13.99
CA GLY A 123 2.96 14.83 12.59
C GLY A 123 2.03 15.57 11.63
N ARG A 124 2.02 15.11 10.39
CA ARG A 124 1.19 15.68 9.32
C ARG A 124 0.48 14.57 8.56
N SER A 125 -0.80 14.80 8.26
CA SER A 125 -1.64 13.88 7.51
C SER A 125 -1.73 14.31 6.05
N HIS A 126 -1.63 13.34 5.14
CA HIS A 126 -1.61 13.58 3.71
C HIS A 126 -2.50 12.57 2.99
N PHE A 127 -3.14 13.02 1.94
CA PHE A 127 -3.76 12.18 0.92
C PHE A 127 -2.65 11.67 -0.01
N MET A 128 -2.74 10.41 -0.43
CA MET A 128 -1.69 9.72 -1.18
C MET A 128 -2.29 9.08 -2.45
N PRO A 129 -2.40 9.81 -3.57
CA PRO A 129 -2.71 9.18 -4.86
C PRO A 129 -1.53 8.31 -5.30
N ILE A 130 -1.83 7.14 -5.90
CA ILE A 130 -0.85 6.10 -6.19
C ILE A 130 -1.01 5.61 -7.62
N VAL A 131 0.12 5.46 -8.31
CA VAL A 131 0.25 4.71 -9.57
C VAL A 131 1.31 3.64 -9.36
N LYS A 132 0.98 2.38 -9.69
CA LYS A 132 1.88 1.24 -9.54
C LYS A 132 2.18 0.61 -10.89
N LEU A 133 3.46 0.33 -11.15
CA LEU A 133 3.96 -0.43 -12.29
C LEU A 133 4.72 -1.67 -11.79
N GLY A 134 4.11 -2.84 -11.91
CA GLY A 134 4.72 -4.12 -11.61
C GLY A 134 5.35 -4.70 -12.88
N LEU A 135 6.66 -4.60 -12.98
CA LEU A 135 7.41 -5.01 -14.18
C LEU A 135 7.89 -6.45 -14.11
N LEU A 136 8.18 -6.95 -12.92
CA LEU A 136 8.73 -8.27 -12.69
C LEU A 136 7.93 -8.98 -11.60
N GLY A 137 7.01 -9.83 -12.03
CA GLY A 137 6.27 -10.74 -11.16
C GLY A 137 6.50 -12.18 -11.57
N TRP A 138 6.52 -13.09 -10.61
CA TRP A 138 6.61 -14.52 -10.85
C TRP A 138 5.64 -15.27 -9.95
N ASP A 139 4.66 -15.93 -10.55
CA ASP A 139 3.66 -16.75 -9.86
C ASP A 139 4.07 -18.24 -9.95
N PHE A 140 4.60 -18.76 -8.86
CA PHE A 140 5.08 -20.14 -8.78
C PHE A 140 3.95 -21.17 -8.89
N ARG A 141 2.72 -20.83 -8.52
CA ARG A 141 1.54 -21.69 -8.62
C ARG A 141 1.24 -22.14 -10.07
N LYS A 142 1.78 -21.43 -11.07
CA LYS A 142 1.61 -21.77 -12.49
C LYS A 142 2.45 -22.96 -12.95
N LYS A 143 3.55 -23.27 -12.24
CA LYS A 143 4.48 -24.33 -12.60
C LYS A 143 4.74 -25.33 -11.47
N THR A 144 4.46 -24.93 -10.26
CA THR A 144 4.70 -25.71 -9.05
C THR A 144 3.50 -25.56 -8.13
N ASP A 145 3.34 -26.45 -7.16
CA ASP A 145 2.29 -26.36 -6.15
C ASP A 145 2.65 -25.39 -5.00
N ILE A 146 3.70 -24.58 -5.20
CA ILE A 146 4.14 -23.61 -4.19
C ILE A 146 3.19 -22.41 -4.18
N PRO A 147 2.46 -22.15 -3.08
CA PRO A 147 1.48 -21.08 -2.99
C PRO A 147 2.15 -19.71 -2.79
N LEU A 148 3.08 -19.37 -3.68
CA LEU A 148 3.91 -18.17 -3.58
C LEU A 148 3.92 -17.39 -4.89
N ARG A 149 3.88 -16.08 -4.80
CA ARG A 149 4.18 -15.15 -5.88
C ARG A 149 5.17 -14.10 -5.37
N ILE A 150 6.18 -13.79 -6.17
CA ILE A 150 7.08 -12.66 -5.93
C ILE A 150 6.76 -11.54 -6.91
N ASN A 151 7.00 -10.28 -6.52
CA ASN A 151 6.79 -9.13 -7.36
C ASN A 151 7.80 -8.02 -7.08
N THR A 152 8.11 -7.27 -8.12
CA THR A 152 8.87 -6.04 -8.04
C THR A 152 8.06 -4.95 -8.72
N ASP A 153 7.74 -3.90 -7.97
CA ASP A 153 6.90 -2.81 -8.44
C ASP A 153 7.63 -1.46 -8.29
N ILE A 154 7.42 -0.58 -9.25
CA ILE A 154 7.71 0.84 -9.09
C ILE A 154 6.40 1.52 -8.70
N VAL A 155 6.41 2.24 -7.59
CA VAL A 155 5.26 2.93 -7.04
C VAL A 155 5.51 4.43 -7.10
N PHE A 156 4.69 5.13 -7.86
CA PHE A 156 4.64 6.59 -7.86
C PHE A 156 3.52 7.02 -6.94
N PHE A 157 3.80 7.92 -6.01
CA PHE A 157 2.76 8.46 -5.16
C PHE A 157 2.93 9.94 -4.89
N GLY A 158 1.83 10.63 -4.64
CA GLY A 158 1.80 12.03 -4.26
C GLY A 158 1.54 12.20 -2.77
N GLN A 159 2.21 13.13 -2.14
CA GLN A 159 1.93 13.59 -0.80
C GLN A 159 1.17 14.91 -0.88
N TYR A 160 -0.13 14.93 -0.51
CA TYR A 160 -0.98 16.11 -0.58
C TYR A 160 -1.77 16.32 0.72
N PRO A 161 -1.87 17.55 1.26
CA PRO A 161 -1.14 18.73 0.87
C PRO A 161 0.30 18.72 1.38
N PHE A 162 1.22 19.20 0.57
CA PHE A 162 2.56 19.56 1.02
C PHE A 162 2.80 21.04 0.66
N ASN A 163 2.68 21.93 1.64
CA ASN A 163 2.75 23.39 1.42
C ASN A 163 1.84 23.86 0.26
N ASN A 164 0.59 23.37 0.19
CA ASN A 164 -0.40 23.61 -0.87
C ASN A 164 -0.10 22.97 -2.25
N TYR A 165 0.94 22.15 -2.36
CA TYR A 165 1.30 21.42 -3.59
C TYR A 165 1.21 19.92 -3.38
N ILE A 166 1.37 19.16 -4.47
CA ILE A 166 1.61 17.72 -4.42
C ILE A 166 3.12 17.51 -4.49
N LEU A 167 3.69 16.84 -3.48
CA LEU A 167 5.07 16.39 -3.54
C LEU A 167 5.11 15.00 -4.14
N PRO A 168 5.71 14.81 -5.33
CA PRO A 168 5.82 13.50 -5.95
C PRO A 168 6.93 12.67 -5.31
N HIS A 169 6.66 11.38 -5.12
CA HIS A 169 7.59 10.39 -4.61
C HIS A 169 7.64 9.18 -5.55
N VAL A 170 8.76 8.48 -5.53
CA VAL A 170 8.94 7.19 -6.21
C VAL A 170 9.42 6.19 -5.18
N ALA A 171 8.78 5.04 -5.11
CA ALA A 171 9.23 3.94 -4.27
C ALA A 171 9.49 2.69 -5.11
N LEU A 172 10.50 1.91 -4.72
CA LEU A 172 10.72 0.57 -5.21
C LEU A 172 10.15 -0.41 -4.20
N LYS A 173 9.23 -1.26 -4.65
CA LYS A 173 8.62 -2.29 -3.82
C LYS A 173 9.08 -3.66 -4.30
N PHE A 174 9.59 -4.47 -3.37
CA PHE A 174 9.94 -5.87 -3.62
C PHE A 174 9.23 -6.74 -2.61
N GLY A 175 8.37 -7.66 -3.08
CA GLY A 175 7.47 -8.38 -2.21
C GLY A 175 7.25 -9.84 -2.58
N ALA A 176 6.70 -10.55 -1.60
CA ALA A 176 6.22 -11.91 -1.73
C ALA A 176 4.77 -12.01 -1.24
N THR A 177 3.90 -12.61 -2.05
CA THR A 177 2.53 -12.93 -1.69
C THR A 177 2.42 -14.42 -1.43
N TYR A 178 2.04 -14.78 -0.22
CA TYR A 178 1.75 -16.16 0.15
C TYR A 178 0.23 -16.38 0.17
N TYR A 179 -0.23 -17.49 -0.40
CA TYR A 179 -1.64 -17.87 -0.48
C TYR A 179 -1.94 -18.93 0.59
N PHE A 180 -2.44 -18.49 1.73
CA PHE A 180 -2.80 -19.40 2.82
C PHE A 180 -4.01 -20.24 2.39
N GLN A 181 -3.84 -21.54 2.27
CA GLN A 181 -4.94 -22.47 2.05
C GLN A 181 -5.72 -22.56 3.37
N GLY A 182 -6.94 -22.02 3.38
CA GLY A 182 -7.85 -22.28 4.47
C GLY A 182 -8.51 -23.64 4.23
N ASP A 183 -8.31 -24.59 5.11
CA ASP A 183 -9.19 -25.74 5.24
C ASP A 183 -10.52 -25.21 5.80
N LEU A 184 -11.37 -24.70 4.93
CA LEU A 184 -12.78 -24.49 5.26
C LEU A 184 -13.49 -25.85 5.10
N GLU A 185 -13.14 -26.83 5.92
CA GLU A 185 -14.01 -27.94 6.23
C GLU A 185 -15.14 -27.39 7.10
N GLY A 186 -16.31 -27.22 6.53
CA GLY A 186 -17.55 -26.88 7.17
C GLY A 186 -18.69 -27.58 6.45
#